data_183789a8a61ce2791fc8fee48c83162f
#
_entry.id   183789a8a61ce2791fc8fee48c83162f
#
_cell.length_a   1.000
_cell.length_b   1.000
_cell.length_c   1.000
_cell.angle_alpha   90.00
_cell.angle_beta   90.00
_cell.angle_gamma   90.00
#
_symmetry.space_group_name_H-M   'P 1'
#
loop_
_entity.id
_entity.type
_entity.pdbx_description
1 polymer ?
#
loop_
_entity_poly.entity_id
_entity_poly.type
_entity_poly.pdbx_seq_one_letter_code
_entity_poly.pdbx_strand_id
1 'polypeptide(L)'
;KIDKVNNFIKDNKPDVIINCAGKVGGILANNNYPIEFLNENIAIQTNLIKSSYLNKVEHFINLGSSCIYPKKSKQPIKESYLLTGSLEKTNEAYALAKIVGLKMCEFYNSQYNKSYLTIMPCNLYGPNDNFDSKKSHFLPALIKKVIENEKHDNKSIEIWGTGKPKREVMHV
;
A
#
# COMPACT_ATOMS: atom_id res chain seq x y z
N LYS A 1 -3.96 -3.54 18.94
CA LYS A 1 -4.51 -4.78 19.52
C LYS A 1 -5.90 -5.00 18.97
N ILE A 2 -6.24 -6.24 18.66
CA ILE A 2 -7.53 -6.60 18.04
C ILE A 2 -8.72 -6.13 18.86
N ASP A 3 -8.67 -6.24 20.18
CA ASP A 3 -9.76 -5.83 21.06
C ASP A 3 -10.12 -4.35 20.94
N LYS A 4 -9.10 -3.47 20.79
CA LYS A 4 -9.36 -2.03 20.59
C LYS A 4 -10.06 -1.76 19.26
N VAL A 5 -9.64 -2.42 18.18
CA VAL A 5 -10.26 -2.31 16.86
C VAL A 5 -11.70 -2.84 16.89
N ASN A 6 -11.89 -4.01 17.50
CA ASN A 6 -13.20 -4.62 17.64
C ASN A 6 -14.18 -3.74 18.43
N ASN A 7 -13.76 -3.23 19.58
CA ASN A 7 -14.60 -2.34 20.40
C ASN A 7 -14.93 -1.04 19.65
N PHE A 8 -13.95 -0.42 18.99
CA PHE A 8 -14.18 0.78 18.19
C PHE A 8 -15.24 0.57 17.10
N ILE A 9 -15.14 -0.53 16.33
CA ILE A 9 -16.12 -0.85 15.29
C ILE A 9 -17.49 -1.15 15.90
N LYS A 10 -17.54 -1.91 17.01
CA LYS A 10 -18.77 -2.22 17.74
C LYS A 10 -19.49 -0.98 18.23
N ASP A 11 -18.75 -0.02 18.78
CA ASP A 11 -19.32 1.20 19.37
C ASP A 11 -19.80 2.19 18.30
N ASN A 12 -19.08 2.30 17.18
CA ASN A 12 -19.38 3.24 16.09
C ASN A 12 -20.29 2.68 14.99
N LYS A 13 -20.42 1.36 14.86
CA LYS A 13 -21.30 0.66 13.91
C LYS A 13 -21.24 1.21 12.49
N PRO A 14 -20.07 1.30 11.86
CA PRO A 14 -19.96 1.86 10.51
C PRO A 14 -20.61 0.93 9.49
N ASP A 15 -21.27 1.51 8.49
CA ASP A 15 -21.81 0.78 7.34
C ASP A 15 -20.69 0.32 6.37
N VAL A 16 -19.67 1.16 6.24
CA VAL A 16 -18.50 0.93 5.35
C VAL A 16 -17.21 1.23 6.10
N ILE A 17 -16.21 0.39 5.92
CA ILE A 17 -14.85 0.66 6.39
C ILE A 17 -13.91 0.76 5.19
N ILE A 18 -13.17 1.87 5.11
CA ILE A 18 -12.09 2.07 4.12
C ILE A 18 -10.76 2.00 4.87
N ASN A 19 -9.99 0.94 4.62
CA ASN A 19 -8.69 0.76 5.25
C ASN A 19 -7.58 1.48 4.48
N CYS A 20 -7.30 2.71 4.87
CA CYS A 20 -6.14 3.47 4.39
C CYS A 20 -4.89 3.28 5.29
N ALA A 21 -5.02 2.55 6.40
CA ALA A 21 -3.91 2.35 7.32
C ALA A 21 -2.90 1.34 6.77
N GLY A 22 -1.64 1.65 6.94
CA GLY A 22 -0.53 0.76 6.58
C GLY A 22 0.80 1.35 6.96
N LYS A 23 1.79 0.47 7.22
CA LYS A 23 3.19 0.88 7.25
C LYS A 23 3.69 0.96 5.82
N VAL A 24 3.97 2.18 5.38
CA VAL A 24 4.41 2.47 4.01
C VAL A 24 5.77 3.17 4.03
N GLY A 25 6.50 3.08 2.93
CA GLY A 25 7.81 3.74 2.79
C GLY A 25 8.48 3.41 1.47
N GLY A 26 9.51 4.17 1.12
CA GLY A 26 10.31 3.96 -0.08
C GLY A 26 11.11 2.64 -0.06
N ILE A 27 11.81 2.37 -1.16
CA ILE A 27 12.58 1.13 -1.37
C ILE A 27 13.59 0.90 -0.25
N LEU A 28 14.32 1.93 0.18
CA LEU A 28 15.33 1.81 1.23
C LEU A 28 14.71 1.36 2.57
N ALA A 29 13.58 1.93 2.96
CA ALA A 29 12.89 1.56 4.20
C ALA A 29 12.39 0.11 4.14
N ASN A 30 11.78 -0.29 3.04
CA ASN A 30 11.31 -1.66 2.83
C ASN A 30 12.45 -2.68 2.92
N ASN A 31 13.58 -2.39 2.30
CA ASN A 31 14.74 -3.27 2.29
C ASN A 31 15.41 -3.40 3.68
N ASN A 32 15.41 -2.32 4.47
CA ASN A 32 16.08 -2.29 5.78
C ASN A 32 15.19 -2.84 6.92
N TYR A 33 13.87 -2.80 6.78
CA TYR A 33 12.92 -3.18 7.83
C TYR A 33 11.84 -4.15 7.34
N PRO A 34 12.21 -5.26 6.64
CA PRO A 34 11.23 -6.16 6.03
C PRO A 34 10.26 -6.78 7.04
N ILE A 35 10.72 -7.13 8.22
CA ILE A 35 9.89 -7.75 9.26
C ILE A 35 8.83 -6.78 9.78
N GLU A 36 9.17 -5.52 10.00
CA GLU A 36 8.24 -4.50 10.44
C GLU A 36 7.18 -4.23 9.36
N PHE A 37 7.59 -4.14 8.09
CA PHE A 37 6.64 -3.99 6.98
C PHE A 37 5.71 -5.18 6.83
N LEU A 38 6.19 -6.40 7.02
CA LEU A 38 5.38 -7.61 6.99
C LEU A 38 4.39 -7.64 8.16
N ASN A 39 4.91 -7.64 9.38
CA ASN A 39 4.12 -7.89 10.58
C ASN A 39 3.10 -6.78 10.86
N GLU A 40 3.48 -5.52 10.74
CA GLU A 40 2.57 -4.42 11.04
C GLU A 40 1.42 -4.38 10.02
N ASN A 41 1.70 -4.55 8.72
CA ASN A 41 0.65 -4.55 7.70
C ASN A 41 -0.27 -5.77 7.83
N ILE A 42 0.26 -6.97 8.11
CA ILE A 42 -0.57 -8.15 8.37
C ILE A 42 -1.46 -7.89 9.59
N ALA A 43 -0.91 -7.38 10.69
CA ALA A 43 -1.68 -7.13 11.91
C ALA A 43 -2.79 -6.09 11.69
N ILE A 44 -2.52 -5.00 10.95
CA ILE A 44 -3.52 -3.99 10.61
C ILE A 44 -4.68 -4.62 9.84
N GLN A 45 -4.38 -5.26 8.72
CA GLN A 45 -5.40 -5.84 7.83
C GLN A 45 -6.19 -6.95 8.52
N THR A 46 -5.51 -7.89 9.18
CA THR A 46 -6.17 -9.00 9.88
C THR A 46 -7.10 -8.49 10.97
N ASN A 47 -6.66 -7.53 11.77
CA ASN A 47 -7.48 -6.98 12.85
C ASN A 47 -8.71 -6.25 12.31
N LEU A 48 -8.55 -5.42 11.27
CA LEU A 48 -9.65 -4.67 10.67
C LEU A 48 -10.65 -5.60 9.98
N ILE A 49 -10.20 -6.48 9.09
CA ILE A 49 -11.07 -7.39 8.32
C ILE A 49 -11.84 -8.31 9.28
N LYS A 50 -11.14 -8.94 10.24
CA LYS A 50 -11.78 -9.82 11.22
C LYS A 50 -12.79 -9.08 12.10
N SER A 51 -12.43 -7.90 12.61
CA SER A 51 -13.35 -7.12 13.45
C SER A 51 -14.55 -6.58 12.65
N SER A 52 -14.37 -6.22 11.39
CA SER A 52 -15.47 -5.85 10.49
C SER A 52 -16.47 -7.00 10.33
N TYR A 53 -15.97 -8.22 10.10
CA TYR A 53 -16.83 -9.40 10.01
C TYR A 53 -17.59 -9.68 11.32
N LEU A 54 -16.89 -9.67 12.46
CA LEU A 54 -17.49 -9.93 13.77
C LEU A 54 -18.59 -8.93 14.14
N ASN A 55 -18.47 -7.69 13.69
CA ASN A 55 -19.44 -6.62 13.92
C ASN A 55 -20.44 -6.44 12.76
N LYS A 56 -20.51 -7.40 11.84
CA LYS A 56 -21.49 -7.45 10.73
C LYS A 56 -21.38 -6.27 9.76
N VAL A 57 -20.22 -5.65 9.64
CA VAL A 57 -19.96 -4.64 8.61
C VAL A 57 -20.08 -5.30 7.24
N GLU A 58 -20.92 -4.75 6.36
CA GLU A 58 -21.20 -5.36 5.05
C GLU A 58 -20.14 -5.00 4.01
N HIS A 59 -19.64 -3.78 4.04
CA HIS A 59 -18.70 -3.27 3.04
C HIS A 59 -17.36 -2.94 3.65
N PHE A 60 -16.30 -3.51 3.09
CA PHE A 60 -14.93 -3.23 3.49
C PHE A 60 -14.08 -2.98 2.25
N ILE A 61 -13.38 -1.85 2.21
CA ILE A 61 -12.46 -1.50 1.12
C ILE A 61 -11.03 -1.53 1.66
N ASN A 62 -10.22 -2.45 1.16
CA ASN A 62 -8.81 -2.56 1.50
C ASN A 62 -7.96 -1.87 0.43
N LEU A 63 -7.03 -1.01 0.83
CA LEU A 63 -6.05 -0.46 -0.09
C LEU A 63 -4.91 -1.46 -0.29
N GLY A 64 -4.87 -2.06 -1.46
CA GLY A 64 -3.78 -2.90 -1.94
C GLY A 64 -2.57 -2.07 -2.39
N SER A 65 -1.79 -2.64 -3.28
CA SER A 65 -0.65 -1.97 -3.91
C SER A 65 -0.24 -2.71 -5.18
N SER A 66 0.18 -2.02 -6.20
CA SER A 66 0.67 -2.62 -7.45
C SER A 66 1.93 -3.49 -7.27
N CYS A 67 2.64 -3.38 -6.14
CA CYS A 67 3.81 -4.22 -5.82
C CYS A 67 3.48 -5.70 -5.59
N ILE A 68 2.20 -6.07 -5.47
CA ILE A 68 1.76 -7.47 -5.33
C ILE A 68 1.92 -8.29 -6.61
N TYR A 69 2.10 -7.63 -7.75
CA TYR A 69 2.28 -8.30 -9.02
C TYR A 69 3.74 -8.72 -9.24
N PRO A 70 3.98 -9.79 -10.01
CA PRO A 70 5.32 -10.24 -10.31
C PRO A 70 6.18 -9.15 -10.93
N LYS A 71 7.47 -9.09 -10.53
CA LYS A 71 8.44 -8.11 -11.05
C LYS A 71 8.50 -8.06 -12.57
N LYS A 72 8.33 -9.19 -13.25
CA LYS A 72 8.40 -9.33 -14.71
C LYS A 72 7.04 -9.43 -15.38
N SER A 73 5.98 -8.91 -14.77
CA SER A 73 4.65 -8.88 -15.38
C SER A 73 4.66 -8.10 -16.69
N LYS A 74 3.93 -8.62 -17.67
CA LYS A 74 3.67 -7.89 -18.93
C LYS A 74 2.88 -6.61 -18.67
N GLN A 75 3.08 -5.60 -19.49
CA GLN A 75 2.34 -4.33 -19.44
C GLN A 75 1.30 -4.28 -20.57
N PRO A 76 0.08 -3.78 -20.29
CA PRO A 76 -0.42 -3.38 -18.97
C PRO A 76 -0.63 -4.57 -18.03
N ILE A 77 -0.44 -4.35 -16.73
CA ILE A 77 -0.62 -5.40 -15.72
C ILE A 77 -2.09 -5.78 -15.62
N LYS A 78 -2.38 -7.09 -15.63
CA LYS A 78 -3.73 -7.64 -15.42
C LYS A 78 -3.85 -8.26 -14.04
N GLU A 79 -5.04 -8.21 -13.45
CA GLU A 79 -5.31 -8.81 -12.13
C GLU A 79 -4.97 -10.30 -12.09
N SER A 80 -5.18 -11.02 -13.20
CA SER A 80 -4.84 -12.44 -13.34
C SER A 80 -3.35 -12.77 -13.23
N TYR A 81 -2.46 -11.76 -13.20
CA TYR A 81 -1.02 -11.98 -13.03
C TYR A 81 -0.62 -12.12 -11.55
N LEU A 82 -1.56 -11.92 -10.63
CA LEU A 82 -1.30 -12.13 -9.21
C LEU A 82 -0.78 -13.56 -8.95
N LEU A 83 0.31 -13.67 -8.20
CA LEU A 83 0.94 -14.95 -7.82
C LEU A 83 1.46 -15.82 -8.99
N THR A 84 1.64 -15.27 -10.18
CA THR A 84 2.16 -16.02 -11.34
C THR A 84 3.68 -15.96 -11.49
N GLY A 85 4.38 -15.30 -10.59
CA GLY A 85 5.84 -15.17 -10.63
C GLY A 85 6.41 -14.49 -9.40
N SER A 86 7.73 -14.33 -9.39
CA SER A 86 8.47 -13.74 -8.26
C SER A 86 8.20 -12.26 -8.08
N LEU A 87 8.04 -11.83 -6.85
CA LEU A 87 7.89 -10.43 -6.45
C LEU A 87 9.22 -9.66 -6.57
N GLU A 88 9.16 -8.34 -6.49
CA GLU A 88 10.36 -7.51 -6.36
C GLU A 88 10.97 -7.69 -4.96
N LYS A 89 12.20 -8.18 -4.90
CA LYS A 89 12.87 -8.55 -3.64
C LYS A 89 12.98 -7.40 -2.63
N THR A 90 13.16 -6.18 -3.11
CA THR A 90 13.36 -5.02 -2.23
C THR A 90 12.12 -4.60 -1.44
N ASN A 91 10.93 -5.06 -1.83
CA ASN A 91 9.67 -4.81 -1.13
C ASN A 91 8.80 -6.06 -0.99
N GLU A 92 9.39 -7.24 -1.12
CA GLU A 92 8.69 -8.52 -1.08
C GLU A 92 7.87 -8.70 0.21
N ALA A 93 8.44 -8.34 1.35
CA ALA A 93 7.76 -8.44 2.65
C ALA A 93 6.46 -7.61 2.71
N TYR A 94 6.51 -6.39 2.20
CA TYR A 94 5.33 -5.53 2.08
C TYR A 94 4.32 -6.08 1.08
N ALA A 95 4.79 -6.54 -0.07
CA ALA A 95 3.94 -7.13 -1.10
C ALA A 95 3.20 -8.37 -0.59
N LEU A 96 3.88 -9.28 0.12
CA LEU A 96 3.28 -10.45 0.76
C LEU A 96 2.20 -10.04 1.76
N ALA A 97 2.45 -9.04 2.61
CA ALA A 97 1.44 -8.55 3.53
C ALA A 97 0.20 -8.04 2.79
N LYS A 98 0.37 -7.29 1.71
CA LYS A 98 -0.76 -6.79 0.89
C LYS A 98 -1.52 -7.91 0.18
N ILE A 99 -0.84 -8.96 -0.29
CA ILE A 99 -1.47 -10.17 -0.84
C ILE A 99 -2.33 -10.87 0.21
N VAL A 100 -1.83 -11.00 1.44
CA VAL A 100 -2.62 -11.58 2.54
C VAL A 100 -3.93 -10.82 2.76
N GLY A 101 -3.89 -9.48 2.82
CA GLY A 101 -5.10 -8.67 2.97
C GLY A 101 -6.10 -8.83 1.82
N LEU A 102 -5.59 -8.88 0.58
CA LEU A 102 -6.42 -9.14 -0.60
C LEU A 102 -7.09 -10.52 -0.51
N LYS A 103 -6.32 -11.57 -0.24
CA LYS A 103 -6.85 -12.93 -0.13
C LYS A 103 -7.82 -13.09 1.03
N MET A 104 -7.60 -12.41 2.14
CA MET A 104 -8.58 -12.38 3.22
C MET A 104 -9.93 -11.81 2.75
N CYS A 105 -9.94 -10.67 2.03
CA CYS A 105 -11.19 -10.12 1.48
C CYS A 105 -11.89 -11.13 0.56
N GLU A 106 -11.17 -11.77 -0.37
CA GLU A 106 -11.72 -12.80 -1.25
C GLU A 106 -12.32 -13.98 -0.46
N PHE A 107 -11.60 -14.49 0.56
CA PHE A 107 -12.08 -15.62 1.34
C PHE A 107 -13.28 -15.26 2.23
N TYR A 108 -13.33 -14.07 2.81
CA TYR A 108 -14.52 -13.63 3.53
C TYR A 108 -15.73 -13.46 2.60
N ASN A 109 -15.53 -13.02 1.36
CA ASN A 109 -16.60 -12.95 0.36
C ASN A 109 -17.11 -14.35 0.01
N SER A 110 -16.21 -15.28 -0.33
CA SER A 110 -16.59 -16.63 -0.75
C SER A 110 -17.19 -17.47 0.36
N GLN A 111 -16.68 -17.37 1.59
CA GLN A 111 -17.10 -18.19 2.71
C GLN A 111 -18.31 -17.63 3.46
N TYR A 112 -18.42 -16.31 3.54
CA TYR A 112 -19.41 -15.64 4.40
C TYR A 112 -20.31 -14.67 3.65
N ASN A 113 -20.26 -14.69 2.30
CA ASN A 113 -21.08 -13.84 1.43
C ASN A 113 -20.97 -12.34 1.78
N LYS A 114 -19.73 -11.84 1.96
CA LYS A 114 -19.44 -10.43 2.22
C LYS A 114 -19.13 -9.64 0.94
N SER A 115 -19.18 -8.32 1.03
CA SER A 115 -18.80 -7.40 -0.05
C SER A 115 -17.51 -6.66 0.31
N TYR A 116 -16.42 -7.42 0.47
CA TYR A 116 -15.10 -6.88 0.80
C TYR A 116 -14.28 -6.74 -0.47
N LEU A 117 -13.80 -5.54 -0.75
CA LEU A 117 -13.09 -5.19 -1.97
C LEU A 117 -11.64 -4.82 -1.66
N THR A 118 -10.70 -5.24 -2.49
CA THR A 118 -9.34 -4.70 -2.47
C THR A 118 -9.10 -3.93 -3.77
N ILE A 119 -8.73 -2.66 -3.64
CA ILE A 119 -8.41 -1.80 -4.78
C ILE A 119 -6.89 -1.57 -4.85
N MET A 120 -6.35 -1.45 -6.07
CA MET A 120 -4.92 -1.28 -6.33
C MET A 120 -4.65 0.13 -6.84
N PRO A 121 -4.50 1.14 -5.94
CA PRO A 121 -4.13 2.47 -6.40
C PRO A 121 -2.72 2.42 -7.01
N CYS A 122 -2.50 3.23 -8.03
CA CYS A 122 -1.15 3.53 -8.49
C CYS A 122 -0.41 4.44 -7.49
N ASN A 123 0.69 5.07 -7.85
CA ASN A 123 1.40 5.95 -6.92
C ASN A 123 0.58 7.23 -6.67
N LEU A 124 0.01 7.34 -5.48
CA LEU A 124 -0.75 8.51 -5.06
C LEU A 124 0.19 9.65 -4.69
N TYR A 125 -0.20 10.88 -5.00
CA TYR A 125 0.49 12.09 -4.57
C TYR A 125 -0.50 13.24 -4.39
N GLY A 126 -0.14 14.24 -3.61
CA GLY A 126 -0.99 15.41 -3.43
C GLY A 126 -0.71 16.21 -2.16
N PRO A 127 -1.64 17.08 -1.76
CA PRO A 127 -1.53 17.84 -0.52
C PRO A 127 -1.36 16.94 0.70
N ASN A 128 -0.54 17.39 1.66
CA ASN A 128 -0.22 16.67 2.89
C ASN A 128 0.61 15.38 2.70
N ASP A 129 1.22 15.16 1.53
CA ASP A 129 2.14 14.06 1.32
C ASP A 129 3.42 14.19 2.17
N ASN A 130 4.15 13.10 2.31
CA ASN A 130 5.41 13.07 3.06
C ASN A 130 6.58 13.50 2.15
N PHE A 131 7.18 14.65 2.44
CA PHE A 131 8.35 15.18 1.71
C PHE A 131 9.69 14.90 2.41
N ASP A 132 9.76 13.99 3.36
CA ASP A 132 11.02 13.58 4.00
C ASP A 132 11.95 12.93 2.98
N SER A 133 13.21 13.41 2.87
CA SER A 133 14.16 12.96 1.84
C SER A 133 14.53 11.47 1.91
N LYS A 134 14.33 10.82 3.06
CA LYS A 134 14.67 9.40 3.28
C LYS A 134 13.47 8.47 3.27
N LYS A 135 12.27 8.99 3.54
CA LYS A 135 11.05 8.19 3.75
C LYS A 135 9.98 8.39 2.68
N SER A 136 10.01 9.50 1.95
CA SER A 136 9.00 9.81 0.93
C SER A 136 9.03 8.87 -0.27
N HIS A 137 7.91 8.78 -0.96
CA HIS A 137 7.83 8.15 -2.27
C HIS A 137 8.56 8.98 -3.33
N PHE A 138 8.78 8.39 -4.52
CA PHE A 138 9.66 8.98 -5.53
C PHE A 138 9.21 10.37 -6.00
N LEU A 139 7.90 10.59 -6.21
CA LEU A 139 7.40 11.86 -6.74
C LEU A 139 7.51 13.02 -5.74
N PRO A 140 7.05 12.88 -4.47
CA PRO A 140 7.32 13.90 -3.44
C PRO A 140 8.82 14.17 -3.23
N ALA A 141 9.66 13.12 -3.24
CA ALA A 141 11.10 13.29 -3.14
C ALA A 141 11.69 14.09 -4.31
N LEU A 142 11.21 13.81 -5.52
CA LEU A 142 11.65 14.54 -6.72
C LEU A 142 11.20 16.00 -6.70
N ILE A 143 9.94 16.27 -6.34
CA ILE A 143 9.41 17.63 -6.18
C ILE A 143 10.26 18.42 -5.18
N LYS A 144 10.54 17.82 -4.02
CA LYS A 144 11.40 18.45 -3.01
C LYS A 144 12.78 18.77 -3.56
N LYS A 145 13.44 17.82 -4.24
CA LYS A 145 14.76 18.03 -4.85
C LYS A 145 14.77 19.18 -5.85
N VAL A 146 13.73 19.29 -6.69
CA VAL A 146 13.61 20.38 -7.67
C VAL A 146 13.51 21.71 -6.96
N ILE A 147 12.61 21.85 -5.98
CA ILE A 147 12.40 23.09 -5.22
C ILE A 147 13.65 23.51 -4.43
N GLU A 148 14.33 22.55 -3.80
CA GLU A 148 15.57 22.83 -3.05
C GLU A 148 16.69 23.27 -4.00
N ASN A 149 16.82 22.63 -5.15
CA ASN A 149 17.81 23.01 -6.16
C ASN A 149 17.58 24.42 -6.74
N GLU A 150 16.32 24.77 -7.02
CA GLU A 150 15.95 26.11 -7.48
C GLU A 150 16.37 27.19 -6.48
N LYS A 151 16.17 26.95 -5.18
CA LYS A 151 16.58 27.89 -4.11
C LYS A 151 18.10 28.09 -4.02
N HIS A 152 18.88 27.12 -4.46
CA HIS A 152 20.36 27.18 -4.41
C HIS A 152 21.00 27.49 -5.77
N ASP A 153 20.21 27.90 -6.78
CA ASP A 153 20.67 28.20 -8.16
C ASP A 153 21.48 27.05 -8.80
N ASN A 154 21.20 25.82 -8.41
CA ASN A 154 21.84 24.64 -8.97
C ASN A 154 21.20 24.25 -10.31
N LYS A 155 22.03 23.98 -11.32
CA LYS A 155 21.57 23.66 -12.69
C LYS A 155 21.18 22.20 -12.91
N SER A 156 21.38 21.33 -11.93
CA SER A 156 21.11 19.89 -12.08
C SER A 156 20.64 19.26 -10.77
N ILE A 157 19.81 18.25 -10.88
CA ILE A 157 19.38 17.41 -9.77
C ILE A 157 19.89 15.99 -9.99
N GLU A 158 20.34 15.34 -8.92
CA GLU A 158 20.68 13.92 -8.95
C GLU A 158 19.43 13.07 -8.85
N ILE A 159 19.25 12.14 -9.80
CA ILE A 159 18.21 11.11 -9.75
C ILE A 159 18.86 9.73 -9.58
N TRP A 160 18.21 8.87 -8.78
CA TRP A 160 18.71 7.52 -8.58
C TRP A 160 18.33 6.61 -9.75
N GLY A 161 19.31 5.79 -10.18
CA GLY A 161 19.11 4.85 -11.27
C GLY A 161 19.27 5.48 -12.65
N THR A 162 18.64 4.89 -13.65
CA THR A 162 18.83 5.25 -15.06
C THR A 162 17.87 6.32 -15.59
N GLY A 163 16.86 6.74 -14.81
CA GLY A 163 15.80 7.62 -15.26
C GLY A 163 14.80 6.98 -16.25
N LYS A 164 15.02 5.73 -16.68
CA LYS A 164 14.17 5.05 -17.67
C LYS A 164 12.87 4.45 -17.12
N PRO A 165 12.76 4.03 -15.84
CA PRO A 165 11.53 3.45 -15.33
C PRO A 165 10.35 4.40 -15.44
N LYS A 166 9.24 3.90 -15.97
CA LYS A 166 7.95 4.60 -16.03
C LYS A 166 7.13 4.29 -14.78
N ARG A 167 6.38 5.26 -14.31
CA ARG A 167 5.48 5.11 -13.17
C ARG A 167 4.15 5.75 -13.48
N GLU A 168 3.09 5.05 -13.13
CA GLU A 168 1.74 5.60 -13.12
C GLU A 168 1.55 6.38 -11.80
N VAL A 169 0.98 7.55 -11.89
CA VAL A 169 0.72 8.43 -10.74
C VAL A 169 -0.69 8.98 -10.80
N MET A 170 -1.30 9.21 -9.63
CA MET A 170 -2.64 9.75 -9.52
C MET A 170 -2.66 10.81 -8.41
N HIS A 171 -3.22 11.97 -8.72
CA HIS A 171 -3.46 13.02 -7.73
C HIS A 171 -4.66 12.65 -6.86
N VAL A 172 -4.56 12.86 -5.54
CA VAL A 172 -5.65 12.63 -4.58
C VAL A 172 -6.66 13.76 -4.56
#